data_36a5e3e6a5ff0b464c0e1b717f463458
#
_entry.id   36a5e3e6a5ff0b464c0e1b717f463458
#
_cell.length_a   1.000
_cell.length_b   1.000
_cell.length_c   1.000
_cell.angle_alpha   90.00
_cell.angle_beta   90.00
_cell.angle_gamma   90.00
#
_symmetry.space_group_name_H-M   'P 1'
#
loop_
_entity.id
_entity.type
_entity.pdbx_description
1 polymer ?
#
loop_
_entity_poly.entity_id
_entity_poly.type
_entity_poly.pdbx_seq_one_letter_code
_entity_poly.pdbx_strand_id
1 'polypeptide(L)'
;YQDYTKRAKVTEGIALGSAAKTTVVENAASAAKYSLGYSEPTATKDVKSVEIDDVTGQITITYAAPVQDDGTIILRPYTGLATAPVALPTSAAAYTPPATQINWACGALGAAAPAVAGTLEAKLAPSNCR
;
A
#
# COMPACT_ATOMS: atom_id res chain seq x y z
N TYR A 1 -0.68 -2.73 -26.18
CA TYR A 1 0.40 -3.69 -25.88
C TYR A 1 1.37 -3.16 -24.82
N GLN A 2 1.82 -1.90 -24.97
CA GLN A 2 2.68 -1.27 -23.98
C GLN A 2 2.02 -1.19 -22.60
N ASP A 3 0.73 -0.83 -22.58
CA ASP A 3 -0.03 -0.77 -21.32
C ASP A 3 -0.17 -2.15 -20.68
N TYR A 4 -0.34 -3.18 -21.48
CA TYR A 4 -0.37 -4.55 -20.97
C TYR A 4 0.95 -4.92 -20.28
N THR A 5 2.08 -4.61 -20.91
CA THR A 5 3.41 -4.88 -20.35
C THR A 5 3.62 -4.09 -19.06
N LYS A 6 3.20 -2.82 -19.04
CA LYS A 6 3.29 -1.98 -17.84
C LYS A 6 2.42 -2.52 -16.70
N ARG A 7 1.19 -2.99 -16.99
CA ARG A 7 0.33 -3.60 -15.98
C ARG A 7 0.97 -4.83 -15.34
N ALA A 8 1.67 -5.64 -16.12
CA ALA A 8 2.40 -6.80 -15.57
C ALA A 8 3.48 -6.35 -14.57
N LYS A 9 4.21 -5.29 -14.89
CA LYS A 9 5.23 -4.72 -14.01
C LYS A 9 4.60 -4.10 -12.75
N VAL A 10 3.44 -3.46 -12.90
CA VAL A 10 2.68 -2.93 -11.76
C VAL A 10 2.30 -4.04 -10.79
N THR A 11 1.86 -5.18 -11.30
CA THR A 11 1.51 -6.35 -10.49
C THR A 11 2.70 -6.86 -9.68
N GLU A 12 3.91 -6.84 -10.24
CA GLU A 12 5.12 -7.20 -9.50
C GLU A 12 5.34 -6.26 -8.30
N GLY A 13 5.15 -4.95 -8.49
CA GLY A 13 5.26 -3.99 -7.41
C GLY A 13 4.22 -4.22 -6.31
N ILE A 14 3.00 -4.56 -6.69
CA ILE A 14 1.94 -4.87 -5.73
C ILE A 14 2.29 -6.13 -4.92
N ALA A 15 2.93 -7.12 -5.54
CA ALA A 15 3.40 -8.31 -4.83
C ALA A 15 4.44 -7.94 -3.76
N LEU A 16 5.35 -7.02 -4.05
CA LEU A 16 6.30 -6.51 -3.07
C LEU A 16 5.58 -5.78 -1.92
N GLY A 17 4.56 -4.99 -2.26
CA GLY A 17 3.72 -4.33 -1.27
C GLY A 17 2.96 -5.31 -0.39
N SER A 18 2.55 -6.44 -0.93
CA SER A 18 1.86 -7.48 -0.15
C SER A 18 2.77 -8.10 0.91
N ALA A 19 4.06 -8.20 0.65
CA ALA A 19 5.02 -8.61 1.68
C ALA A 19 5.09 -7.59 2.83
N ALA A 20 5.02 -6.30 2.51
CA ALA A 20 5.00 -5.24 3.52
C ALA A 20 3.74 -5.27 4.39
N LYS A 21 2.60 -5.73 3.86
CA LYS A 21 1.36 -5.89 4.63
C LYS A 21 1.55 -6.78 5.86
N THR A 22 2.32 -7.84 5.73
CA THR A 22 2.60 -8.76 6.84
C THR A 22 3.28 -8.03 7.99
N THR A 23 4.26 -7.18 7.70
CA THR A 23 4.95 -6.36 8.71
C THR A 23 3.98 -5.44 9.43
N VAL A 24 3.13 -4.76 8.69
CA VAL A 24 2.12 -3.84 9.28
C VAL A 24 1.17 -4.59 10.21
N VAL A 25 0.65 -5.73 9.77
CA VAL A 25 -0.31 -6.52 10.56
C VAL A 25 0.32 -7.07 11.82
N GLU A 26 1.54 -7.58 11.74
CA GLU A 26 2.27 -8.08 12.91
C GLU A 26 2.54 -6.96 13.92
N ASN A 27 2.96 -5.79 13.43
CA ASN A 27 3.21 -4.64 14.31
C ASN A 27 1.91 -4.12 14.94
N ALA A 28 0.82 -4.11 14.21
CA ALA A 28 -0.49 -3.73 14.75
C ALA A 28 -0.91 -4.64 15.91
N ALA A 29 -0.67 -5.95 15.79
CA ALA A 29 -0.99 -6.91 16.82
C ALA A 29 -0.15 -6.72 18.09
N SER A 30 1.03 -6.11 17.97
CA SER A 30 1.97 -5.86 19.07
C SER A 30 1.92 -4.41 19.56
N ALA A 31 1.01 -3.60 19.07
CA ALA A 31 0.91 -2.16 19.38
C ALA A 31 2.24 -1.43 19.13
N ALA A 32 2.97 -1.84 18.09
CA ALA A 32 4.26 -1.26 17.71
C ALA A 32 4.11 -0.27 16.56
N LYS A 33 5.16 0.50 16.30
CA LYS A 33 5.23 1.32 15.09
C LYS A 33 5.10 0.43 13.86
N TYR A 34 4.32 0.85 12.88
CA TYR A 34 3.92 -0.02 11.77
C TYR A 34 5.07 -0.47 10.88
N SER A 35 6.17 0.26 10.84
CA SER A 35 7.36 -0.09 10.07
C SER A 35 8.44 -0.82 10.87
N LEU A 36 8.20 -1.10 12.14
CA LEU A 36 9.21 -1.72 13.01
C LEU A 36 9.68 -3.06 12.43
N GLY A 37 11.00 -3.21 12.26
CA GLY A 37 11.60 -4.41 11.71
C GLY A 37 11.43 -4.59 10.20
N TYR A 38 10.86 -3.61 9.51
CA TYR A 38 10.69 -3.68 8.06
C TYR A 38 12.01 -3.50 7.34
N SER A 39 12.29 -4.42 6.43
CA SER A 39 13.44 -4.35 5.54
C SER A 39 12.92 -4.05 4.14
N GLU A 40 13.12 -2.82 3.67
CA GLU A 40 12.64 -2.40 2.36
C GLU A 40 13.32 -3.21 1.25
N PRO A 41 12.55 -3.73 0.26
CA PRO A 41 13.14 -4.43 -0.87
C PRO A 41 14.10 -3.51 -1.64
N THR A 42 15.16 -4.12 -2.18
CA THR A 42 16.07 -3.40 -3.07
C THR A 42 15.31 -2.90 -4.31
N ALA A 43 15.57 -1.66 -4.70
CA ALA A 43 14.96 -1.08 -5.90
C ALA A 43 15.26 -1.95 -7.12
N THR A 44 14.26 -2.08 -7.99
CA THR A 44 14.40 -2.73 -9.29
C THR A 44 14.36 -1.68 -10.40
N LYS A 45 14.51 -2.09 -11.66
CA LYS A 45 14.37 -1.15 -12.77
C LYS A 45 12.95 -0.60 -12.91
N ASP A 46 11.93 -1.32 -12.37
CA ASP A 46 10.52 -0.96 -12.52
C ASP A 46 9.93 -0.34 -11.25
N VAL A 47 10.48 -0.66 -10.08
CA VAL A 47 9.97 -0.22 -8.78
C VAL A 47 11.08 0.50 -8.01
N LYS A 48 10.87 1.78 -7.72
CA LYS A 48 11.83 2.58 -6.96
C LYS A 48 11.84 2.24 -5.49
N SER A 49 10.66 2.09 -4.89
CA SER A 49 10.54 1.90 -3.44
C SER A 49 9.20 1.28 -3.07
N VAL A 50 9.21 0.62 -1.92
CA VAL A 50 8.01 0.14 -1.24
C VAL A 50 8.17 0.53 0.22
N GLU A 51 7.47 1.59 0.64
CA GLU A 51 7.65 2.19 1.96
C GLU A 51 6.41 2.01 2.82
N ILE A 52 6.62 1.77 4.11
CA ILE A 52 5.57 1.74 5.12
C ILE A 52 5.57 3.08 5.84
N ASP A 53 4.42 3.75 5.90
CA ASP A 53 4.26 4.91 6.77
C ASP A 53 4.24 4.43 8.22
N ASP A 54 5.20 4.91 8.99
CA ASP A 54 5.45 4.50 10.38
C ASP A 54 4.26 4.77 11.30
N VAL A 55 3.49 5.81 11.01
CA VAL A 55 2.40 6.30 11.86
C VAL A 55 1.04 5.73 11.46
N THR A 56 0.78 5.59 10.17
CA THR A 56 -0.54 5.20 9.64
C THR A 56 -0.62 3.76 9.19
N GLY A 57 0.52 3.12 8.90
CA GLY A 57 0.56 1.79 8.32
C GLY A 57 0.27 1.74 6.82
N GLN A 58 0.07 2.87 6.17
CA GLN A 58 -0.11 2.89 4.72
C GLN A 58 1.18 2.48 4.03
N ILE A 59 1.04 1.75 2.93
CA ILE A 59 2.17 1.31 2.11
C ILE A 59 2.12 2.07 0.81
N THR A 60 3.23 2.71 0.44
CA THR A 60 3.37 3.41 -0.84
C THR A 60 4.35 2.67 -1.73
N ILE A 61 3.88 2.26 -2.90
CA ILE A 61 4.70 1.65 -3.95
C ILE A 61 4.98 2.73 -4.97
N THR A 62 6.25 3.06 -5.18
CA THR A 62 6.66 4.07 -6.15
C THR A 62 7.33 3.38 -7.33
N TYR A 63 6.80 3.62 -8.53
CA TYR A 63 7.28 3.01 -9.77
C TYR A 63 8.34 3.87 -10.45
N ALA A 64 9.13 3.23 -11.29
CA ALA A 64 10.17 3.88 -12.08
C ALA A 64 9.71 4.14 -13.51
N ALA A 65 10.53 4.83 -14.30
CA ALA A 65 10.23 5.26 -15.66
C ALA A 65 9.72 4.18 -16.62
N PRO A 66 10.18 2.90 -16.60
CA PRO A 66 9.61 1.88 -17.49
C PRO A 66 8.11 1.65 -17.30
N VAL A 67 7.55 2.04 -16.17
CA VAL A 67 6.11 1.99 -15.89
C VAL A 67 5.52 3.39 -16.00
N GLN A 68 5.76 4.21 -15.03
CA GLN A 68 5.41 5.63 -14.97
C GLN A 68 6.33 6.24 -13.90
N ASP A 69 7.19 7.17 -14.28
CA ASP A 69 8.18 7.73 -13.37
C ASP A 69 7.51 8.41 -12.17
N ASP A 70 7.87 7.96 -10.98
CA ASP A 70 7.31 8.42 -9.70
C ASP A 70 5.80 8.17 -9.52
N GLY A 71 5.18 7.37 -10.38
CA GLY A 71 3.79 6.95 -10.20
C GLY A 71 3.66 6.08 -8.95
N THR A 72 2.59 6.29 -8.18
CA THR A 72 2.38 5.58 -6.91
C THR A 72 1.08 4.82 -6.86
N ILE A 73 1.12 3.68 -6.14
CA ILE A 73 -0.05 2.98 -5.64
C ILE A 73 0.01 3.01 -4.12
N ILE A 74 -1.11 3.28 -3.49
CA ILE A 74 -1.25 3.29 -2.03
C ILE A 74 -2.02 2.04 -1.62
N LEU A 75 -1.48 1.28 -0.67
CA LEU A 75 -2.19 0.21 0.01
C LEU A 75 -2.58 0.73 1.39
N ARG A 76 -3.88 0.93 1.59
CA ARG A 76 -4.41 1.47 2.85
C ARG A 76 -4.95 0.36 3.73
N PRO A 77 -4.44 0.22 4.97
CA PRO A 77 -5.04 -0.69 5.95
C PRO A 77 -6.25 -0.01 6.62
N TYR A 78 -7.31 -0.79 6.85
CA TYR A 78 -8.50 -0.30 7.57
C TYR A 78 -9.20 -1.46 8.26
N THR A 79 -10.03 -1.13 9.24
CA THR A 79 -10.94 -2.08 9.87
C THR A 79 -12.38 -1.67 9.59
N GLY A 80 -13.33 -2.55 9.89
CA GLY A 80 -14.73 -2.28 9.64
C GLY A 80 -15.15 -2.55 8.20
N LEU A 81 -16.25 -1.92 7.78
CA LEU A 81 -16.81 -2.12 6.46
C LEU A 81 -16.13 -1.22 5.41
N ALA A 82 -16.09 -1.69 4.18
CA ALA A 82 -15.58 -0.86 3.07
C ALA A 82 -16.40 0.42 2.87
N THR A 83 -17.67 0.41 3.24
CA THR A 83 -18.57 1.57 3.17
C THR A 83 -18.43 2.49 4.39
N ALA A 84 -17.77 2.04 5.44
CA ALA A 84 -17.50 2.81 6.65
C ALA A 84 -16.13 2.40 7.21
N PRO A 85 -15.05 2.65 6.46
CA PRO A 85 -13.72 2.21 6.86
C PRO A 85 -13.22 2.99 8.06
N VAL A 86 -12.54 2.29 8.97
CA VAL A 86 -11.90 2.88 10.14
C VAL A 86 -10.39 2.76 9.97
N ALA A 87 -9.69 3.89 10.02
CA ALA A 87 -8.24 3.90 9.97
C ALA A 87 -7.65 3.16 11.17
N LEU A 88 -6.46 2.60 11.01
CA LEU A 88 -5.73 2.03 12.14
C LEU A 88 -5.39 3.14 13.15
N PRO A 89 -5.25 2.80 14.45
CA PRO A 89 -4.73 3.77 15.41
C PRO A 89 -3.39 4.33 14.94
N THR A 90 -3.12 5.61 15.19
CA THR A 90 -1.80 6.16 14.85
C THR A 90 -0.76 5.69 15.86
N SER A 91 0.45 5.38 15.38
CA SER A 91 1.54 4.95 16.24
C SER A 91 2.41 6.12 16.74
N ALA A 92 1.95 7.35 16.56
CA ALA A 92 2.61 8.54 17.10
C ALA A 92 2.65 8.53 18.64
N ALA A 93 1.70 7.83 19.26
CA ALA A 93 1.66 7.56 20.70
C ALA A 93 1.29 6.08 20.91
N ALA A 94 1.33 5.62 22.14
CA ALA A 94 0.91 4.27 22.48
C ALA A 94 -0.55 4.06 22.06
N TYR A 95 -0.86 2.89 21.51
CA TYR A 95 -2.20 2.58 21.01
C TYR A 95 -2.58 1.15 21.38
N THR A 96 -3.89 0.89 21.34
CA THR A 96 -4.42 -0.46 21.54
C THR A 96 -4.50 -1.17 20.19
N PRO A 97 -4.03 -2.43 20.09
CA PRO A 97 -4.19 -3.19 18.84
C PRO A 97 -5.64 -3.23 18.36
N PRO A 98 -5.87 -3.15 17.03
CA PRO A 98 -7.22 -3.30 16.50
C PRO A 98 -7.83 -4.63 16.92
N ALA A 99 -9.12 -4.60 17.34
CA ALA A 99 -9.83 -5.80 17.79
C ALA A 99 -10.39 -6.64 16.65
N THR A 100 -10.46 -6.09 15.42
CA THR A 100 -11.04 -6.73 14.26
C THR A 100 -10.00 -6.91 13.16
N GLN A 101 -10.38 -7.69 12.15
CA GLN A 101 -9.51 -7.97 11.02
C GLN A 101 -9.10 -6.69 10.29
N ILE A 102 -7.83 -6.60 9.92
CA ILE A 102 -7.31 -5.53 9.06
C ILE A 102 -7.56 -5.91 7.61
N ASN A 103 -8.25 -5.03 6.90
CA ASN A 103 -8.50 -5.13 5.46
C ASN A 103 -7.59 -4.15 4.74
N TRP A 104 -7.40 -4.36 3.44
CA TRP A 104 -6.52 -3.53 2.62
C TRP A 104 -7.27 -3.03 1.39
N ALA A 105 -7.11 -1.75 1.09
CA ALA A 105 -7.63 -1.15 -0.12
C ALA A 105 -6.47 -0.63 -0.97
N CYS A 106 -6.48 -0.98 -2.26
CA CYS A 106 -5.48 -0.56 -3.23
C CYS A 106 -5.98 0.69 -3.97
N GLY A 107 -5.14 1.70 -4.11
CA GLY A 107 -5.52 2.94 -4.79
C GLY A 107 -4.47 3.45 -5.77
N ALA A 108 -4.87 3.54 -7.04
CA ALA A 108 -4.19 4.30 -8.08
C ALA A 108 -4.84 5.69 -8.20
N LEU A 109 -4.47 6.47 -9.21
CA LEU A 109 -5.06 7.79 -9.44
C LEU A 109 -6.59 7.69 -9.61
N GLY A 110 -7.31 8.50 -8.87
CA GLY A 110 -8.76 8.57 -8.92
C GLY A 110 -9.49 7.49 -8.14
N ALA A 111 -8.79 6.60 -7.44
CA ALA A 111 -9.44 5.56 -6.64
C ALA A 111 -10.32 6.16 -5.54
N ALA A 112 -11.51 5.57 -5.37
CA ALA A 112 -12.48 6.03 -4.36
C ALA A 112 -12.29 5.28 -3.04
N ALA A 113 -12.84 5.85 -1.95
CA ALA A 113 -12.88 5.19 -0.66
C ALA A 113 -13.41 3.74 -0.79
N PRO A 114 -12.92 2.77 -0.01
CA PRO A 114 -12.03 2.92 1.14
C PRO A 114 -10.56 3.17 0.78
N ALA A 115 -10.20 3.15 -0.50
CA ALA A 115 -8.83 3.37 -0.93
C ALA A 115 -8.41 4.84 -0.74
N VAL A 116 -7.10 5.04 -0.59
CA VAL A 116 -6.46 6.34 -0.72
C VAL A 116 -5.81 6.36 -2.10
N ALA A 117 -6.11 7.37 -2.89
CA ALA A 117 -5.61 7.46 -4.25
C ALA A 117 -4.11 7.72 -4.31
N GLY A 118 -3.42 6.98 -5.15
CA GLY A 118 -2.04 7.28 -5.54
C GLY A 118 -2.01 8.15 -6.80
N THR A 119 -0.90 8.12 -7.51
CA THR A 119 -0.68 8.93 -8.72
C THR A 119 -0.47 8.10 -9.99
N LEU A 120 -0.33 6.78 -9.88
CA LEU A 120 -0.22 5.90 -11.05
C LEU A 120 -1.50 6.00 -11.88
N GLU A 121 -1.36 6.16 -13.19
CA GLU A 121 -2.51 6.21 -14.10
C GLU A 121 -3.39 4.97 -13.91
N ALA A 122 -4.70 5.18 -13.80
CA ALA A 122 -5.66 4.10 -13.55
C ALA A 122 -5.60 2.99 -14.59
N LYS A 123 -5.37 3.34 -15.86
CA LYS A 123 -5.28 2.34 -16.94
C LYS A 123 -4.11 1.37 -16.77
N LEU A 124 -3.09 1.73 -16.01
CA LEU A 124 -1.93 0.88 -15.73
C LEU A 124 -2.14 -0.01 -14.51
N ALA A 125 -3.15 0.27 -13.70
CA ALA A 125 -3.42 -0.45 -12.46
C ALA A 125 -4.40 -1.61 -12.69
N PRO A 126 -4.33 -2.65 -11.82
CA PRO A 126 -5.38 -3.66 -11.78
C PRO A 126 -6.75 -3.04 -11.49
N SER A 127 -7.82 -3.68 -11.93
CA SER A 127 -9.18 -3.13 -11.80
C SER A 127 -9.57 -2.81 -10.35
N ASN A 128 -9.11 -3.60 -9.39
CA ASN A 128 -9.40 -3.39 -7.97
C ASN A 128 -8.63 -2.21 -7.35
N CYS A 129 -7.73 -1.61 -8.09
CA CYS A 129 -6.94 -0.45 -7.64
C CYS A 129 -7.37 0.86 -8.32
N ARG A 130 -8.31 0.79 -9.26
CA ARG A 130 -8.74 1.96 -10.05
C ARG A 130 -9.73 2.86 -9.33
#